data_c8c4322672eda3833facfd7aceba3845
#
_entry.id   c8c4322672eda3833facfd7aceba3845
#
_cell.length_a   1.000
_cell.length_b   1.000
_cell.length_c   1.000
_cell.angle_alpha   90.00
_cell.angle_beta   90.00
_cell.angle_gamma   90.00
#
_symmetry.space_group_name_H-M   'P 1'
#
loop_
_entity.id
_entity.type
_entity.pdbx_description
1 polymer ?
#
loop_
_entity_poly.entity_id
_entity_poly.type
_entity_poly.pdbx_seq_one_letter_code
_entity_poly.pdbx_strand_id
1 'polypeptide(L)'
;MYFGDDFITILTTIALILIAVALIELIIFFHEGGHFITAKKSGIKVNEFALGMGPKLFGFTKGETTYSFRLFPIGGYCAMEGEDEDSENPRAFNNAKIWKRMIVIIAGAVMNILFGLVLMMITLLPQEQFTSTTVAEFSPGSFTAVTGLQAGDKIVKINDYAVNTSTDFSFALYTLPVSEVDGSELSIYKEDCAFDLYVRATELVDENTTEEQNAALVESLQIAQTEIAKADSKDSAYKVFGEYYNSLADILGKEHADEIPEIEERETRQRYRTDMTVIRDGEKVDLQDVDLLTLKKSADDDTPQLQIDFFIEPIEKNVGTLLQQTFASTVSVVRMVWGSLIGLIKGQFSLNDMSGPVGIASAITEVAGESLRTSGFGSAVNSIVYIMMVITINLGVVNMLPFPALDGGRFLMLLIEWIFRKPVPRRVESAINTIGLVLLLGLSAVIAVKDVWKLFSGG
;
A
#
# COMPACT_ATOMS: atom_id res chain seq x y z
N MET A 1 33.53 -23.19 13.69
CA MET A 1 32.81 -22.11 14.33
C MET A 1 31.54 -21.67 13.54
N TYR A 2 31.04 -22.54 12.67
CA TYR A 2 29.89 -22.25 11.75
C TYR A 2 28.58 -22.92 12.15
N PHE A 3 28.59 -23.93 13.04
CA PHE A 3 27.36 -24.65 13.43
C PHE A 3 26.41 -23.87 14.38
N GLY A 4 26.90 -22.84 15.07
CA GLY A 4 26.08 -22.08 16.01
C GLY A 4 25.20 -21.03 15.32
N ASP A 5 25.72 -20.38 14.28
CA ASP A 5 25.02 -19.28 13.59
C ASP A 5 23.87 -19.84 12.73
N ASP A 6 24.07 -20.98 12.06
CA ASP A 6 23.03 -21.68 11.30
C ASP A 6 21.87 -22.15 12.20
N PHE A 7 22.19 -22.68 13.40
CA PHE A 7 21.16 -23.14 14.33
C PHE A 7 20.30 -21.98 14.88
N ILE A 8 20.92 -20.86 15.25
CA ILE A 8 20.21 -19.65 15.72
C ILE A 8 19.32 -19.12 14.60
N THR A 9 19.81 -19.05 13.36
CA THR A 9 19.05 -18.60 12.19
C THR A 9 17.84 -19.49 11.92
N ILE A 10 18.01 -20.82 11.99
CA ILE A 10 16.90 -21.76 11.83
C ILE A 10 15.85 -21.56 12.94
N LEU A 11 16.29 -21.43 14.20
CA LEU A 11 15.39 -21.25 15.33
C LEU A 11 14.60 -19.93 15.25
N THR A 12 15.26 -18.84 14.86
CA THR A 12 14.60 -17.54 14.66
C THR A 12 13.61 -17.58 13.50
N THR A 13 13.95 -18.23 12.41
CA THR A 13 13.04 -18.41 11.26
C THR A 13 11.79 -19.21 11.65
N ILE A 14 11.97 -20.31 12.39
CA ILE A 14 10.84 -21.10 12.90
C ILE A 14 9.96 -20.23 13.82
N ALA A 15 10.56 -19.43 14.71
CA ALA A 15 9.81 -18.55 15.61
C ALA A 15 9.00 -17.50 14.82
N LEU A 16 9.57 -16.91 13.78
CA LEU A 16 8.86 -15.95 12.92
C LEU A 16 7.69 -16.59 12.17
N ILE A 17 7.86 -17.81 11.65
CA ILE A 17 6.78 -18.58 11.02
C ILE A 17 5.65 -18.86 12.02
N LEU A 18 5.98 -19.27 13.23
CA LEU A 18 4.97 -19.53 14.28
C LEU A 18 4.22 -18.24 14.66
N ILE A 19 4.91 -17.10 14.74
CA ILE A 19 4.28 -15.80 14.98
C ILE A 19 3.33 -15.45 13.83
N ALA A 20 3.74 -15.62 12.57
CA ALA A 20 2.90 -15.36 11.42
C ALA A 20 1.62 -16.23 11.43
N VAL A 21 1.75 -17.54 11.68
CA VAL A 21 0.60 -18.45 11.78
C VAL A 21 -0.31 -18.04 12.94
N ALA A 22 0.24 -17.72 14.11
CA ALA A 22 -0.55 -17.28 15.26
C ALA A 22 -1.32 -15.96 14.97
N LEU A 23 -0.72 -15.02 14.24
CA LEU A 23 -1.39 -13.78 13.84
C LEU A 23 -2.50 -14.03 12.82
N ILE A 24 -2.32 -14.96 11.87
CA ILE A 24 -3.38 -15.37 10.93
C ILE A 24 -4.58 -15.94 11.70
N GLU A 25 -4.33 -16.85 12.65
CA GLU A 25 -5.40 -17.40 13.50
C GLU A 25 -6.10 -16.29 14.33
N LEU A 26 -5.34 -15.30 14.78
CA LEU A 26 -5.88 -14.17 15.52
C LEU A 26 -6.79 -13.30 14.64
N ILE A 27 -6.43 -13.10 13.38
CA ILE A 27 -7.27 -12.37 12.40
C ILE A 27 -8.62 -13.07 12.25
N ILE A 28 -8.60 -14.40 12.06
CA ILE A 28 -9.79 -15.23 11.93
C ILE A 28 -10.61 -15.20 13.23
N PHE A 29 -9.94 -15.34 14.37
CA PHE A 29 -10.57 -15.28 15.69
C PHE A 29 -11.35 -13.97 15.90
N PHE A 30 -10.76 -12.83 15.54
CA PHE A 30 -11.44 -11.55 15.69
C PHE A 30 -12.60 -11.41 14.70
N HIS A 31 -12.44 -11.89 13.47
CA HIS A 31 -13.52 -11.91 12.48
C HIS A 31 -14.74 -12.70 12.98
N GLU A 32 -14.54 -13.98 13.29
CA GLU A 32 -15.57 -14.87 13.82
C GLU A 32 -16.12 -14.38 15.18
N GLY A 33 -15.23 -13.80 15.99
CA GLY A 33 -15.57 -13.16 17.26
C GLY A 33 -16.54 -11.99 17.11
N GLY A 34 -16.44 -11.25 16.01
CA GLY A 34 -17.39 -10.19 15.66
C GLY A 34 -18.79 -10.74 15.47
N HIS A 35 -18.97 -11.78 14.65
CA HIS A 35 -20.22 -12.48 14.45
C HIS A 35 -20.75 -13.07 15.78
N PHE A 36 -19.89 -13.74 16.51
CA PHE A 36 -20.24 -14.37 17.78
C PHE A 36 -20.77 -13.37 18.81
N ILE A 37 -20.04 -12.29 19.08
CA ILE A 37 -20.40 -11.30 20.10
C ILE A 37 -21.72 -10.60 19.74
N THR A 38 -21.89 -10.24 18.47
CA THR A 38 -23.10 -9.54 18.02
C THR A 38 -24.29 -10.48 17.91
N ALA A 39 -24.13 -11.74 17.51
CA ALA A 39 -25.18 -12.75 17.56
C ALA A 39 -25.69 -12.98 18.97
N LYS A 40 -24.79 -13.18 19.94
CA LYS A 40 -25.15 -13.35 21.36
C LYS A 40 -25.87 -12.12 21.92
N LYS A 41 -25.36 -10.91 21.66
CA LYS A 41 -26.02 -9.66 22.09
C LYS A 41 -27.38 -9.42 21.41
N SER A 42 -27.55 -9.94 20.19
CA SER A 42 -28.81 -9.88 19.46
C SER A 42 -29.83 -10.94 19.90
N GLY A 43 -29.43 -11.86 20.80
CA GLY A 43 -30.26 -12.94 21.31
C GLY A 43 -30.35 -14.15 20.37
N ILE A 44 -29.48 -14.23 19.37
CA ILE A 44 -29.37 -15.35 18.44
C ILE A 44 -28.57 -16.47 19.10
N LYS A 45 -29.02 -17.72 18.96
CA LYS A 45 -28.35 -18.88 19.50
C LYS A 45 -27.15 -19.24 18.65
N VAL A 46 -25.98 -19.33 19.29
CA VAL A 46 -24.74 -19.81 18.65
C VAL A 46 -24.48 -21.22 19.11
N ASN A 47 -24.45 -22.16 18.19
CA ASN A 47 -24.26 -23.59 18.45
C ASN A 47 -22.79 -23.93 18.67
N GLU A 48 -21.91 -23.42 17.80
CA GLU A 48 -20.47 -23.67 17.91
C GLU A 48 -19.66 -22.42 17.52
N PHE A 49 -18.58 -22.20 18.24
CA PHE A 49 -17.53 -21.25 17.90
C PHE A 49 -16.24 -22.03 17.78
N ALA A 50 -15.71 -22.13 16.55
CA ALA A 50 -14.56 -22.98 16.25
C ALA A 50 -13.38 -22.16 15.72
N LEU A 51 -12.18 -22.48 16.23
CA LEU A 51 -10.90 -22.07 15.66
C LEU A 51 -10.27 -23.22 14.90
N GLY A 52 -9.78 -22.96 13.71
CA GLY A 52 -9.26 -23.95 12.79
C GLY A 52 -10.36 -24.73 12.06
N MET A 53 -9.93 -25.60 11.18
CA MET A 53 -10.76 -26.45 10.35
C MET A 53 -10.44 -27.94 10.54
N GLY A 54 -11.28 -28.84 10.03
CA GLY A 54 -11.06 -30.29 10.07
C GLY A 54 -11.51 -30.94 11.38
N PRO A 55 -10.90 -32.09 11.76
CA PRO A 55 -11.28 -32.85 12.97
C PRO A 55 -11.09 -32.05 14.26
N LYS A 56 -12.06 -32.17 15.17
CA LYS A 56 -11.98 -31.52 16.48
C LYS A 56 -10.88 -32.18 17.34
N LEU A 57 -9.92 -31.39 17.80
CA LEU A 57 -8.85 -31.82 18.71
C LEU A 57 -9.34 -31.80 20.16
N PHE A 58 -9.90 -30.67 20.58
CA PHE A 58 -10.53 -30.52 21.88
C PHE A 58 -11.63 -29.48 21.85
N GLY A 59 -12.47 -29.46 22.85
CA GLY A 59 -13.49 -28.44 23.03
C GLY A 59 -14.27 -28.65 24.31
N PHE A 60 -14.97 -27.58 24.67
CA PHE A 60 -15.84 -27.58 25.84
C PHE A 60 -17.14 -26.84 25.52
N THR A 61 -18.20 -27.19 26.25
CA THR A 61 -19.48 -26.49 26.10
C THR A 61 -19.69 -25.58 27.31
N LYS A 62 -20.01 -24.32 27.06
CA LYS A 62 -20.38 -23.35 28.08
C LYS A 62 -21.73 -22.75 27.73
N GLY A 63 -22.73 -23.04 28.57
CA GLY A 63 -24.13 -22.70 28.29
C GLY A 63 -24.64 -23.47 27.06
N GLU A 64 -25.05 -22.78 26.06
CA GLU A 64 -25.60 -23.35 24.81
C GLU A 64 -24.59 -23.43 23.66
N THR A 65 -23.37 -22.93 23.85
CA THR A 65 -22.35 -22.84 22.80
C THR A 65 -21.22 -23.81 23.08
N THR A 66 -20.84 -24.57 22.06
CA THR A 66 -19.63 -25.39 22.06
C THR A 66 -18.46 -24.58 21.53
N TYR A 67 -17.37 -24.52 22.28
CA TYR A 67 -16.12 -23.93 21.83
C TYR A 67 -15.19 -25.06 21.43
N SER A 68 -14.63 -24.99 20.22
CA SER A 68 -13.77 -26.06 19.70
C SER A 68 -12.49 -25.52 19.07
N PHE A 69 -11.43 -26.30 19.20
CA PHE A 69 -10.17 -26.12 18.51
C PHE A 69 -9.95 -27.31 17.59
N ARG A 70 -9.62 -27.02 16.33
CA ARG A 70 -9.57 -28.02 15.26
C ARG A 70 -8.15 -28.21 14.74
N LEU A 71 -7.92 -29.28 14.00
CA LEU A 71 -6.58 -29.75 13.65
C LEU A 71 -5.80 -28.81 12.75
N PHE A 72 -6.45 -28.22 11.74
CA PHE A 72 -5.80 -27.36 10.79
C PHE A 72 -5.94 -25.90 11.24
N PRO A 73 -4.83 -25.21 11.59
CA PRO A 73 -4.86 -23.81 12.04
C PRO A 73 -5.05 -22.86 10.84
N ILE A 74 -6.08 -23.11 10.06
CA ILE A 74 -6.47 -22.29 8.91
C ILE A 74 -8.00 -22.21 8.89
N GLY A 75 -8.53 -21.02 9.11
CA GLY A 75 -9.96 -20.82 9.14
C GLY A 75 -10.58 -20.92 10.53
N GLY A 76 -11.87 -20.71 10.58
CA GLY A 76 -12.71 -20.78 11.77
C GLY A 76 -14.16 -20.62 11.35
N TYR A 77 -15.08 -20.72 12.29
CA TYR A 77 -16.48 -20.41 12.03
C TYR A 77 -17.27 -20.16 13.31
N CYS A 78 -18.32 -19.36 13.16
CA CYS A 78 -19.35 -19.14 14.16
C CYS A 78 -20.68 -19.71 13.67
N ALA A 79 -20.99 -20.96 14.04
CA ALA A 79 -22.24 -21.62 13.61
C ALA A 79 -23.44 -21.11 14.39
N MET A 80 -24.31 -20.37 13.76
CA MET A 80 -25.55 -19.86 14.34
C MET A 80 -26.72 -20.78 14.00
N GLU A 81 -27.63 -20.95 14.94
CA GLU A 81 -28.86 -21.70 14.73
C GLU A 81 -29.68 -21.06 13.62
N GLY A 82 -30.08 -21.84 12.62
CA GLY A 82 -30.93 -21.36 11.52
C GLY A 82 -30.24 -20.42 10.53
N GLU A 83 -28.92 -20.44 10.44
CA GLU A 83 -28.15 -19.67 9.46
C GLU A 83 -28.20 -20.35 8.08
N ASP A 84 -27.76 -21.59 8.00
CA ASP A 84 -27.71 -22.36 6.73
C ASP A 84 -28.95 -23.25 6.51
N GLU A 85 -29.63 -23.63 7.58
CA GLU A 85 -30.84 -24.48 7.53
C GLU A 85 -32.03 -23.78 8.20
N ASP A 86 -33.26 -24.18 7.81
CA ASP A 86 -34.45 -23.66 8.50
C ASP A 86 -34.53 -24.20 9.92
N SER A 87 -34.79 -23.31 10.87
CA SER A 87 -35.01 -23.68 12.25
C SER A 87 -36.26 -23.01 12.79
N GLU A 88 -37.07 -23.80 13.50
CA GLU A 88 -38.25 -23.29 14.22
C GLU A 88 -37.91 -22.63 15.56
N ASN A 89 -36.61 -22.64 15.94
CA ASN A 89 -36.17 -22.03 17.18
C ASN A 89 -36.41 -20.52 17.14
N PRO A 90 -37.13 -19.92 18.10
CA PRO A 90 -37.39 -18.48 18.14
C PRO A 90 -36.10 -17.63 18.17
N ARG A 91 -34.99 -18.23 18.61
CA ARG A 91 -33.66 -17.61 18.66
C ARG A 91 -32.76 -17.94 17.47
N ALA A 92 -33.35 -18.52 16.39
CA ALA A 92 -32.61 -18.77 15.18
C ALA A 92 -32.28 -17.47 14.41
N PHE A 93 -31.19 -17.47 13.67
CA PHE A 93 -30.76 -16.35 12.85
C PHE A 93 -31.84 -15.93 11.84
N ASN A 94 -32.44 -16.88 11.16
CA ASN A 94 -33.52 -16.64 10.19
C ASN A 94 -34.80 -16.04 10.82
N ASN A 95 -35.07 -16.26 12.11
CA ASN A 95 -36.20 -15.71 12.84
C ASN A 95 -35.93 -14.37 13.50
N ALA A 96 -34.65 -13.91 13.49
CA ALA A 96 -34.25 -12.62 14.04
C ALA A 96 -34.69 -11.46 13.13
N LYS A 97 -34.92 -10.29 13.72
CA LYS A 97 -35.23 -9.06 12.97
C LYS A 97 -34.11 -8.76 11.96
N ILE A 98 -34.44 -8.31 10.74
CA ILE A 98 -33.50 -8.06 9.64
C ILE A 98 -32.31 -7.19 10.08
N TRP A 99 -32.56 -6.07 10.78
CA TRP A 99 -31.50 -5.19 11.24
C TRP A 99 -30.49 -5.89 12.19
N LYS A 100 -30.94 -6.85 13.00
CA LYS A 100 -30.08 -7.64 13.87
C LYS A 100 -29.19 -8.58 13.04
N ARG A 101 -29.79 -9.24 12.02
CA ARG A 101 -29.07 -10.08 11.08
C ARG A 101 -28.00 -9.28 10.32
N MET A 102 -28.35 -8.06 9.85
CA MET A 102 -27.40 -7.15 9.18
C MET A 102 -26.24 -6.77 10.08
N ILE A 103 -26.48 -6.40 11.35
CA ILE A 103 -25.41 -6.07 12.30
C ILE A 103 -24.48 -7.26 12.54
N VAL A 104 -25.05 -8.47 12.68
CA VAL A 104 -24.24 -9.68 12.89
C VAL A 104 -23.31 -9.92 11.70
N ILE A 105 -23.82 -9.81 10.48
CA ILE A 105 -23.01 -10.04 9.26
C ILE A 105 -21.89 -8.99 9.13
N ILE A 106 -22.17 -7.70 9.34
CA ILE A 106 -21.15 -6.66 9.23
C ILE A 106 -20.08 -6.79 10.32
N ALA A 107 -20.41 -7.37 11.46
CA ALA A 107 -19.55 -7.36 12.64
C ALA A 107 -18.20 -8.06 12.42
N GLY A 108 -18.12 -9.11 11.60
CA GLY A 108 -16.86 -9.75 11.26
C GLY A 108 -15.89 -8.80 10.58
N ALA A 109 -16.34 -8.13 9.54
CA ALA A 109 -15.54 -7.14 8.82
C ALA A 109 -15.11 -5.93 9.69
N VAL A 110 -16.04 -5.42 10.51
CA VAL A 110 -15.75 -4.32 11.45
C VAL A 110 -14.68 -4.74 12.46
N MET A 111 -14.77 -5.96 13.00
CA MET A 111 -13.76 -6.46 13.94
C MET A 111 -12.38 -6.61 13.31
N ASN A 112 -12.30 -6.98 12.04
CA ASN A 112 -11.01 -7.00 11.32
C ASN A 112 -10.41 -5.60 11.17
N ILE A 113 -11.21 -4.59 10.86
CA ILE A 113 -10.73 -3.20 10.79
C ILE A 113 -10.29 -2.70 12.18
N LEU A 114 -11.05 -3.00 13.23
CA LEU A 114 -10.69 -2.65 14.61
C LEU A 114 -9.41 -3.37 15.06
N PHE A 115 -9.26 -4.64 14.69
CA PHE A 115 -8.03 -5.38 14.97
C PHE A 115 -6.86 -4.80 14.17
N GLY A 116 -7.06 -4.44 12.91
CA GLY A 116 -6.07 -3.75 12.08
C GLY A 116 -5.62 -2.42 12.71
N LEU A 117 -6.54 -1.66 13.29
CA LEU A 117 -6.21 -0.43 14.03
C LEU A 117 -5.31 -0.72 15.25
N VAL A 118 -5.56 -1.81 15.99
CA VAL A 118 -4.70 -2.22 17.11
C VAL A 118 -3.31 -2.63 16.59
N LEU A 119 -3.24 -3.41 15.52
CA LEU A 119 -1.97 -3.80 14.91
C LEU A 119 -1.21 -2.58 14.35
N MET A 120 -1.90 -1.61 13.73
CA MET A 120 -1.31 -0.34 13.29
C MET A 120 -0.66 0.39 14.47
N MET A 121 -1.36 0.49 15.59
CA MET A 121 -0.78 1.10 16.80
C MET A 121 0.49 0.37 17.25
N ILE A 122 0.47 -0.98 17.23
CA ILE A 122 1.65 -1.79 17.61
C ILE A 122 2.82 -1.52 16.66
N THR A 123 2.59 -1.40 15.34
CA THR A 123 3.65 -1.11 14.36
C THR A 123 4.24 0.29 14.50
N LEU A 124 3.45 1.26 14.96
CA LEU A 124 3.90 2.64 15.18
C LEU A 124 4.60 2.85 16.53
N LEU A 125 4.38 1.94 17.50
CA LEU A 125 4.96 2.07 18.84
C LEU A 125 6.50 2.09 18.88
N PRO A 126 7.25 1.31 18.07
CA PRO A 126 8.71 1.35 18.08
C PRO A 126 9.31 2.57 17.37
N GLN A 127 8.56 3.26 16.52
CA GLN A 127 9.05 4.40 15.77
C GLN A 127 9.37 5.57 16.71
N GLU A 128 10.45 6.28 16.47
CA GLU A 128 10.84 7.46 17.27
C GLU A 128 10.08 8.71 16.82
N GLN A 129 9.75 8.79 15.54
CA GLN A 129 8.99 9.88 14.91
C GLN A 129 8.13 9.32 13.76
N PHE A 130 7.16 10.10 13.31
CA PHE A 130 6.32 9.73 12.17
C PHE A 130 6.66 10.58 10.96
N THR A 131 6.34 10.06 9.77
CA THR A 131 6.52 10.77 8.50
C THR A 131 5.27 11.60 8.20
N SER A 132 5.44 12.91 7.95
CA SER A 132 4.36 13.80 7.49
C SER A 132 4.14 13.68 5.97
N THR A 133 3.47 14.66 5.40
CA THR A 133 3.38 14.87 3.94
C THR A 133 3.90 16.26 3.55
N THR A 134 4.65 16.90 4.45
CA THR A 134 5.24 18.23 4.24
C THR A 134 6.67 18.06 3.74
N VAL A 135 7.02 18.74 2.68
CA VAL A 135 8.39 18.77 2.15
C VAL A 135 9.25 19.57 3.11
N ALA A 136 10.29 18.95 3.69
CA ALA A 136 11.21 19.61 4.58
C ALA A 136 12.29 20.37 3.78
N GLU A 137 13.00 19.66 2.94
CA GLU A 137 14.09 20.17 2.13
C GLU A 137 14.26 19.31 0.87
N PHE A 138 14.98 19.83 -0.09
CA PHE A 138 15.31 19.10 -1.31
C PHE A 138 16.75 18.62 -1.26
N SER A 139 17.00 17.48 -1.92
CA SER A 139 18.37 17.09 -2.23
C SER A 139 19.04 18.17 -3.07
N PRO A 140 20.33 18.42 -2.88
CA PRO A 140 21.05 19.39 -3.69
C PRO A 140 20.87 19.09 -5.19
N GLY A 141 20.52 20.12 -5.98
CA GLY A 141 20.22 19.98 -7.40
C GLY A 141 18.90 19.27 -7.72
N SER A 142 17.92 19.27 -6.81
CA SER A 142 16.65 18.56 -6.98
C SER A 142 15.92 18.91 -8.27
N PHE A 143 15.57 17.88 -9.05
CA PHE A 143 14.80 18.03 -10.28
C PHE A 143 13.33 18.37 -9.99
N THR A 144 12.76 17.78 -8.92
CA THR A 144 11.37 18.04 -8.51
C THR A 144 11.17 19.51 -8.09
N ALA A 145 12.16 20.12 -7.42
CA ALA A 145 12.10 21.53 -7.05
C ALA A 145 11.98 22.46 -8.27
N VAL A 146 12.60 22.10 -9.40
CA VAL A 146 12.55 22.88 -10.65
C VAL A 146 11.12 22.96 -11.21
N THR A 147 10.27 21.97 -10.92
CA THR A 147 8.90 21.89 -11.43
C THR A 147 7.85 22.51 -10.51
N GLY A 148 8.27 23.29 -9.51
CA GLY A 148 7.41 24.19 -8.75
C GLY A 148 7.05 23.75 -7.33
N LEU A 149 7.43 22.54 -6.91
CA LEU A 149 7.31 22.12 -5.51
C LEU A 149 8.34 22.89 -4.66
N GLN A 150 7.97 23.28 -3.45
CA GLN A 150 8.82 24.09 -2.56
C GLN A 150 8.93 23.47 -1.16
N ALA A 151 10.01 23.76 -0.44
CA ALA A 151 10.13 23.44 0.98
C ALA A 151 9.02 24.13 1.77
N GLY A 152 8.43 23.43 2.74
CA GLY A 152 7.25 23.88 3.48
C GLY A 152 5.92 23.50 2.84
N ASP A 153 5.89 23.05 1.57
CA ASP A 153 4.68 22.57 0.92
C ASP A 153 4.16 21.31 1.58
N LYS A 154 2.91 21.35 2.05
CA LYS A 154 2.22 20.15 2.51
C LYS A 154 1.45 19.53 1.36
N ILE A 155 1.90 18.37 0.88
CA ILE A 155 1.23 17.62 -0.19
C ILE A 155 -0.09 17.06 0.36
N VAL A 156 -1.21 17.44 -0.25
CA VAL A 156 -2.56 17.00 0.15
C VAL A 156 -3.29 16.24 -0.94
N LYS A 157 -2.79 16.27 -2.18
CA LYS A 157 -3.36 15.53 -3.30
C LYS A 157 -2.30 15.27 -4.36
N ILE A 158 -2.30 14.08 -4.94
CA ILE A 158 -1.49 13.71 -6.12
C ILE A 158 -2.46 13.16 -7.17
N ASN A 159 -2.51 13.78 -8.34
CA ASN A 159 -3.55 13.57 -9.34
C ASN A 159 -4.93 13.65 -8.66
N ASP A 160 -5.74 12.60 -8.78
CA ASP A 160 -7.07 12.52 -8.14
C ASP A 160 -7.06 11.87 -6.75
N TYR A 161 -5.89 11.45 -6.25
CA TYR A 161 -5.78 10.76 -4.97
C TYR A 161 -5.42 11.72 -3.84
N ALA A 162 -6.27 11.80 -2.81
CA ALA A 162 -6.01 12.64 -1.63
C ALA A 162 -4.93 12.01 -0.75
N VAL A 163 -3.98 12.82 -0.31
CA VAL A 163 -2.83 12.41 0.53
C VAL A 163 -3.01 12.98 1.93
N ASN A 164 -3.15 12.11 2.93
CA ASN A 164 -3.29 12.49 4.33
C ASN A 164 -2.15 11.94 5.20
N THR A 165 -1.50 10.86 4.75
CA THR A 165 -0.42 10.18 5.46
C THR A 165 0.68 9.77 4.47
N SER A 166 1.83 9.36 5.00
CA SER A 166 2.90 8.76 4.19
C SER A 166 2.44 7.50 3.44
N THR A 167 1.50 6.74 3.99
CA THR A 167 0.90 5.58 3.31
C THR A 167 0.13 5.99 2.06
N ASP A 168 -0.69 7.04 2.15
CA ASP A 168 -1.39 7.61 0.98
C ASP A 168 -0.40 8.13 -0.06
N PHE A 169 0.65 8.81 0.39
CA PHE A 169 1.70 9.35 -0.48
C PHE A 169 2.39 8.22 -1.25
N SER A 170 2.87 7.19 -0.56
CA SER A 170 3.51 6.03 -1.20
C SER A 170 2.58 5.31 -2.17
N PHE A 171 1.30 5.14 -1.82
CA PHE A 171 0.32 4.51 -2.71
C PHE A 171 0.05 5.36 -3.96
N ALA A 172 -0.09 6.67 -3.80
CA ALA A 172 -0.29 7.58 -4.92
C ALA A 172 0.91 7.51 -5.90
N LEU A 173 2.13 7.50 -5.38
CA LEU A 173 3.34 7.36 -6.21
C LEU A 173 3.41 6.00 -6.92
N TYR A 174 3.05 4.91 -6.24
CA TYR A 174 3.05 3.57 -6.82
C TYR A 174 2.04 3.43 -7.97
N THR A 175 0.94 4.20 -7.92
CA THR A 175 -0.13 4.15 -8.94
C THR A 175 0.02 5.20 -10.03
N LEU A 176 1.10 6.00 -10.00
CA LEU A 176 1.35 6.99 -11.05
C LEU A 176 1.51 6.31 -12.42
N PRO A 177 0.82 6.81 -13.43
CA PRO A 177 1.08 6.37 -14.79
C PRO A 177 2.50 6.79 -15.19
N VAL A 178 3.24 5.86 -15.77
CA VAL A 178 4.49 6.18 -16.46
C VAL A 178 4.09 6.80 -17.80
N SER A 179 4.46 8.05 -18.02
CA SER A 179 4.31 8.68 -19.33
C SER A 179 5.62 8.54 -20.10
N GLU A 180 5.55 7.95 -21.29
CA GLU A 180 6.63 8.11 -22.24
C GLU A 180 6.64 9.57 -22.73
N VAL A 181 7.84 10.16 -22.82
CA VAL A 181 7.98 11.46 -23.43
C VAL A 181 7.79 11.25 -24.93
N ASP A 182 6.55 11.46 -25.38
CA ASP A 182 6.23 11.46 -26.82
C ASP A 182 6.40 12.89 -27.35
N GLY A 183 7.26 13.05 -28.32
CA GLY A 183 7.53 14.37 -28.87
C GLY A 183 8.34 14.32 -30.17
N SER A 184 8.42 15.48 -30.80
CA SER A 184 9.37 15.66 -31.92
C SER A 184 10.80 15.42 -31.42
N GLU A 185 11.70 15.01 -32.32
CA GLU A 185 13.13 14.83 -32.04
C GLU A 185 13.74 16.07 -31.33
N LEU A 186 13.31 17.26 -31.66
CA LEU A 186 13.71 18.48 -30.96
C LEU A 186 13.18 18.57 -29.53
N SER A 187 11.95 18.11 -29.29
CA SER A 187 11.37 18.11 -27.92
C SER A 187 12.15 17.17 -27.01
N ILE A 188 12.45 15.96 -27.49
CA ILE A 188 13.26 14.98 -26.77
C ILE A 188 14.64 15.54 -26.47
N TYR A 189 15.30 16.13 -27.45
CA TYR A 189 16.63 16.73 -27.30
C TYR A 189 16.66 17.85 -26.26
N LYS A 190 15.65 18.73 -26.24
CA LYS A 190 15.52 19.79 -25.22
C LYS A 190 15.41 19.21 -23.82
N GLU A 191 14.69 18.14 -23.66
CA GLU A 191 14.56 17.47 -22.38
C GLU A 191 15.84 16.79 -21.96
N ASP A 192 16.59 16.21 -22.91
CA ASP A 192 17.92 15.66 -22.65
C ASP A 192 18.89 16.75 -22.20
N CYS A 193 18.88 17.93 -22.82
CA CYS A 193 19.65 19.09 -22.35
C CYS A 193 19.32 19.47 -20.90
N ALA A 194 18.04 19.58 -20.56
CA ALA A 194 17.62 19.95 -19.21
C ALA A 194 18.03 18.89 -18.17
N PHE A 195 17.92 17.63 -18.52
CA PHE A 195 18.32 16.54 -17.63
C PHE A 195 19.83 16.44 -17.45
N ASP A 196 20.62 16.62 -18.49
CA ASP A 196 22.08 16.58 -18.38
C ASP A 196 22.62 17.77 -17.57
N LEU A 197 21.94 18.93 -17.59
CA LEU A 197 22.21 20.02 -16.63
C LEU A 197 21.94 19.61 -15.19
N TYR A 198 20.82 18.92 -14.96
CA TYR A 198 20.52 18.39 -13.63
C TYR A 198 21.57 17.37 -13.16
N VAL A 199 21.97 16.42 -14.02
CA VAL A 199 23.03 15.46 -13.70
C VAL A 199 24.33 16.20 -13.34
N ARG A 200 24.68 17.23 -14.14
CA ARG A 200 25.85 18.08 -13.84
C ARG A 200 25.76 18.77 -12.47
N ALA A 201 24.60 19.30 -12.13
CA ALA A 201 24.38 19.92 -10.82
C ALA A 201 24.60 18.93 -9.68
N THR A 202 24.08 17.69 -9.81
CA THR A 202 24.26 16.65 -8.80
C THR A 202 25.71 16.17 -8.65
N GLU A 203 26.47 16.13 -9.75
CA GLU A 203 27.90 15.79 -9.71
C GLU A 203 28.76 16.87 -9.04
N LEU A 204 28.36 18.13 -9.17
CA LEU A 204 29.07 19.26 -8.59
C LEU A 204 28.83 19.44 -7.09
N VAL A 205 27.71 18.96 -6.59
CA VAL A 205 27.32 19.08 -5.18
C VAL A 205 28.18 18.17 -4.30
N ASP A 206 28.56 18.67 -3.14
CA ASP A 206 29.26 17.91 -2.09
C ASP A 206 28.73 18.29 -0.69
N GLU A 207 29.26 17.64 0.33
CA GLU A 207 28.90 17.87 1.75
C GLU A 207 29.12 19.30 2.26
N ASN A 208 29.87 20.16 1.51
CA ASN A 208 30.10 21.54 1.84
C ASN A 208 29.14 22.50 1.13
N THR A 209 28.26 22.01 0.27
CA THR A 209 27.28 22.84 -0.46
C THR A 209 26.29 23.44 0.53
N THR A 210 26.22 24.76 0.56
CA THR A 210 25.35 25.50 1.47
C THR A 210 23.90 25.51 0.96
N GLU A 211 22.96 25.76 1.86
CA GLU A 211 21.54 25.90 1.54
C GLU A 211 21.29 27.04 0.52
N GLU A 212 22.03 28.18 0.65
CA GLU A 212 21.98 29.30 -0.28
C GLU A 212 22.47 28.91 -1.68
N GLN A 213 23.57 28.14 -1.76
CA GLN A 213 24.10 27.62 -3.02
C GLN A 213 23.12 26.64 -3.67
N ASN A 214 22.49 25.78 -2.87
CA ASN A 214 21.46 24.85 -3.38
C ASN A 214 20.25 25.61 -3.95
N ALA A 215 19.76 26.62 -3.26
CA ALA A 215 18.67 27.47 -3.77
C ALA A 215 19.05 28.15 -5.10
N ALA A 216 20.27 28.67 -5.20
CA ALA A 216 20.76 29.28 -6.43
C ALA A 216 20.92 28.27 -7.58
N LEU A 217 21.31 27.02 -7.30
CA LEU A 217 21.32 25.94 -8.30
C LEU A 217 19.93 25.64 -8.83
N VAL A 218 18.93 25.51 -7.95
CA VAL A 218 17.55 25.25 -8.35
C VAL A 218 17.01 26.40 -9.20
N GLU A 219 17.23 27.64 -8.81
CA GLU A 219 16.85 28.82 -9.59
C GLU A 219 17.52 28.82 -10.98
N SER A 220 18.82 28.55 -11.04
CA SER A 220 19.55 28.47 -12.30
C SER A 220 19.02 27.37 -13.23
N LEU A 221 18.71 26.18 -12.68
CA LEU A 221 18.13 25.06 -13.44
C LEU A 221 16.71 25.40 -13.96
N GLN A 222 15.88 26.10 -13.18
CA GLN A 222 14.55 26.56 -13.62
C GLN A 222 14.65 27.52 -14.81
N ILE A 223 15.56 28.48 -14.72
CA ILE A 223 15.79 29.46 -15.80
C ILE A 223 16.33 28.73 -17.04
N ALA A 224 17.32 27.84 -16.87
CA ALA A 224 17.87 27.06 -17.98
C ALA A 224 16.80 26.23 -18.69
N GLN A 225 15.96 25.51 -17.93
CA GLN A 225 14.87 24.73 -18.48
C GLN A 225 13.88 25.59 -19.28
N THR A 226 13.53 26.77 -18.75
CA THR A 226 12.66 27.73 -19.43
C THR A 226 13.27 28.24 -20.74
N GLU A 227 14.56 28.55 -20.75
CA GLU A 227 15.26 29.01 -21.96
C GLU A 227 15.45 27.88 -22.98
N ILE A 228 15.80 26.66 -22.54
CA ILE A 228 15.89 25.47 -23.40
C ILE A 228 14.53 25.18 -24.05
N ALA A 229 13.43 25.30 -23.29
CA ALA A 229 12.08 25.09 -23.82
C ALA A 229 11.72 26.05 -24.97
N LYS A 230 12.25 27.29 -24.97
CA LYS A 230 12.04 28.27 -26.02
C LYS A 230 12.91 28.08 -27.26
N ALA A 231 13.93 27.22 -27.18
CA ALA A 231 14.83 26.98 -28.31
C ALA A 231 14.05 26.45 -29.53
N ASP A 232 14.42 26.89 -30.72
CA ASP A 232 13.77 26.51 -31.98
C ASP A 232 14.54 25.45 -32.79
N SER A 233 15.73 25.08 -32.31
CA SER A 233 16.64 24.11 -32.93
C SER A 233 17.49 23.39 -31.88
N LYS A 234 18.08 22.21 -32.24
CA LYS A 234 19.06 21.52 -31.41
C LYS A 234 20.26 22.43 -31.09
N ASP A 235 20.74 23.17 -32.07
CA ASP A 235 21.89 24.09 -31.88
C ASP A 235 21.56 25.21 -30.89
N SER A 236 20.37 25.77 -30.92
CA SER A 236 19.97 26.79 -29.95
C SER A 236 19.76 26.21 -28.56
N ALA A 237 19.24 25.01 -28.43
CA ALA A 237 19.09 24.29 -27.15
C ALA A 237 20.47 23.96 -26.56
N TYR A 238 21.41 23.43 -27.37
CA TYR A 238 22.76 23.13 -26.95
C TYR A 238 23.55 24.38 -26.51
N LYS A 239 23.34 25.49 -27.21
CA LYS A 239 23.96 26.75 -26.81
C LYS A 239 23.53 27.17 -25.41
N VAL A 240 22.22 27.12 -25.11
CA VAL A 240 21.70 27.40 -23.77
C VAL A 240 22.25 26.40 -22.75
N PHE A 241 22.24 25.10 -23.07
CA PHE A 241 22.86 24.08 -22.24
C PHE A 241 24.30 24.45 -21.88
N GLY A 242 25.13 24.81 -22.86
CA GLY A 242 26.53 25.16 -22.65
C GLY A 242 26.72 26.41 -21.78
N GLU A 243 25.86 27.42 -21.93
CA GLU A 243 25.89 28.63 -21.09
C GLU A 243 25.65 28.29 -19.61
N TYR A 244 24.69 27.41 -19.33
CA TYR A 244 24.36 27.02 -17.97
C TYR A 244 25.29 25.95 -17.39
N TYR A 245 25.86 25.06 -18.20
CA TYR A 245 26.73 23.97 -17.76
C TYR A 245 27.90 24.42 -16.88
N ASN A 246 28.56 25.51 -17.25
CA ASN A 246 29.63 26.11 -16.48
C ASN A 246 29.13 27.09 -15.42
N SER A 247 27.99 27.76 -15.62
CA SER A 247 27.41 28.64 -14.61
C SER A 247 27.02 27.89 -13.34
N LEU A 248 26.63 26.60 -13.43
CA LEU A 248 26.39 25.75 -12.26
C LEU A 248 27.67 25.55 -11.43
N ALA A 249 28.84 25.43 -12.08
CA ALA A 249 30.13 25.35 -11.39
C ALA A 249 30.47 26.66 -10.69
N ASP A 250 30.18 27.81 -11.31
CA ASP A 250 30.40 29.13 -10.70
C ASP A 250 29.60 29.33 -9.42
N ILE A 251 28.35 28.87 -9.36
CA ILE A 251 27.51 28.95 -8.16
C ILE A 251 28.14 28.20 -6.98
N LEU A 252 28.83 27.11 -7.26
CA LEU A 252 29.48 26.28 -6.22
C LEU A 252 30.96 26.61 -6.01
N GLY A 253 31.51 27.55 -6.78
CA GLY A 253 32.93 27.88 -6.74
C GLY A 253 33.84 26.73 -7.19
N LYS A 254 33.34 25.91 -8.12
CA LYS A 254 34.06 24.77 -8.72
C LYS A 254 34.70 25.15 -10.05
N GLU A 255 35.65 24.32 -10.50
CA GLU A 255 36.30 24.54 -11.78
C GLU A 255 35.34 24.25 -12.95
N HIS A 256 35.50 25.06 -14.02
CA HIS A 256 34.76 24.81 -15.26
C HIS A 256 35.28 23.56 -15.94
N ALA A 257 34.38 22.91 -16.68
CA ALA A 257 34.77 21.83 -17.56
C ALA A 257 35.57 22.39 -18.75
N ASP A 258 36.63 21.68 -19.11
CA ASP A 258 37.49 22.06 -20.25
C ASP A 258 36.72 22.04 -21.58
N GLU A 259 35.77 21.07 -21.69
CA GLU A 259 34.86 20.92 -22.84
C GLU A 259 33.45 20.67 -22.33
N ILE A 260 32.45 21.29 -22.99
CA ILE A 260 31.06 21.03 -22.75
C ILE A 260 30.69 19.70 -23.46
N PRO A 261 30.15 18.70 -22.73
CA PRO A 261 29.89 17.41 -23.32
C PRO A 261 28.77 17.49 -24.38
N GLU A 262 28.82 16.57 -25.35
CA GLU A 262 27.67 16.33 -26.23
C GLU A 262 26.51 15.77 -25.39
N ILE A 263 25.30 16.16 -25.79
CA ILE A 263 24.08 15.65 -25.15
C ILE A 263 23.93 14.16 -25.49
N GLU A 264 23.76 13.34 -24.46
CA GLU A 264 23.44 11.93 -24.63
C GLU A 264 22.00 11.80 -25.11
N GLU A 265 21.79 11.64 -26.43
CA GLU A 265 20.47 11.42 -27.00
C GLU A 265 19.92 10.05 -26.53
N ARG A 266 18.76 10.07 -25.89
CA ARG A 266 18.08 8.90 -25.38
C ARG A 266 16.82 8.66 -26.20
N GLU A 267 16.69 7.45 -26.78
CA GLU A 267 15.59 7.10 -27.68
C GLU A 267 14.22 7.18 -26.99
N THR A 268 14.13 6.85 -25.72
CA THR A 268 12.90 6.97 -24.92
C THR A 268 13.24 7.29 -23.47
N ARG A 269 12.49 8.22 -22.87
CA ARG A 269 12.51 8.50 -21.44
C ARG A 269 11.14 8.22 -20.85
N GLN A 270 11.13 7.41 -19.81
CA GLN A 270 9.94 7.27 -18.97
C GLN A 270 10.01 8.35 -17.89
N ARG A 271 8.95 9.12 -17.75
CA ARG A 271 8.78 10.15 -16.73
C ARG A 271 7.57 9.86 -15.88
N TYR A 272 7.70 10.14 -14.59
CA TYR A 272 6.57 10.22 -13.69
C TYR A 272 6.17 11.69 -13.56
N ARG A 273 5.15 12.07 -14.33
CA ARG A 273 4.59 13.43 -14.31
C ARG A 273 3.26 13.40 -13.61
N THR A 274 3.02 14.33 -12.70
CA THR A 274 1.84 14.32 -11.85
C THR A 274 1.38 15.74 -11.53
N ASP A 275 0.06 15.91 -11.40
CA ASP A 275 -0.51 17.12 -10.82
C ASP A 275 -0.53 16.98 -9.31
N MET A 276 -0.07 18.00 -8.59
CA MET A 276 -0.09 18.03 -7.13
C MET A 276 -0.91 19.19 -6.61
N THR A 277 -1.72 18.97 -5.57
CA THR A 277 -2.25 20.05 -4.77
C THR A 277 -1.48 20.07 -3.44
N VAL A 278 -0.93 21.24 -3.13
CA VAL A 278 -0.19 21.46 -1.88
C VAL A 278 -0.87 22.55 -1.05
N ILE A 279 -0.56 22.60 0.24
CA ILE A 279 -0.85 23.75 1.09
C ILE A 279 0.46 24.48 1.31
N ARG A 280 0.54 25.70 0.79
CA ARG A 280 1.67 26.63 0.89
C ARG A 280 1.20 27.88 1.63
N ASP A 281 1.83 28.24 2.73
CA ASP A 281 1.43 29.40 3.56
C ASP A 281 -0.04 29.41 3.99
N GLY A 282 -0.65 28.24 4.15
CA GLY A 282 -2.05 28.06 4.53
C GLY A 282 -3.05 28.11 3.37
N GLU A 283 -2.61 28.38 2.15
CA GLU A 283 -3.45 28.40 0.96
C GLU A 283 -3.23 27.15 0.10
N LYS A 284 -4.27 26.72 -0.61
CA LYS A 284 -4.16 25.63 -1.58
C LYS A 284 -3.56 26.15 -2.88
N VAL A 285 -2.50 25.48 -3.33
CA VAL A 285 -1.83 25.72 -4.60
C VAL A 285 -1.90 24.44 -5.43
N ASP A 286 -2.40 24.55 -6.64
CA ASP A 286 -2.40 23.45 -7.61
C ASP A 286 -1.18 23.61 -8.53
N LEU A 287 -0.30 22.60 -8.47
CA LEU A 287 0.89 22.46 -9.30
C LEU A 287 0.56 21.47 -10.41
N GLN A 288 0.84 21.86 -11.66
CA GLN A 288 0.66 21.01 -12.82
C GLN A 288 1.99 20.49 -13.33
N ASP A 289 1.97 19.28 -13.87
CA ASP A 289 3.14 18.68 -14.53
C ASP A 289 4.39 18.64 -13.63
N VAL A 290 4.24 18.32 -12.35
CA VAL A 290 5.38 18.11 -11.47
C VAL A 290 6.11 16.84 -11.90
N ASP A 291 7.33 16.99 -12.32
CA ASP A 291 8.18 15.86 -12.73
C ASP A 291 8.87 15.24 -11.52
N LEU A 292 8.70 13.94 -11.37
CA LEU A 292 9.41 13.13 -10.38
C LEU A 292 10.57 12.41 -11.05
N LEU A 293 11.73 12.42 -10.40
CA LEU A 293 12.95 11.85 -10.96
C LEU A 293 12.83 10.33 -11.17
N THR A 294 13.25 9.86 -12.35
CA THR A 294 13.39 8.44 -12.64
C THR A 294 14.87 8.08 -12.78
N LEU A 295 15.33 7.12 -11.98
CA LEU A 295 16.68 6.58 -12.08
C LEU A 295 16.63 5.10 -12.42
N LYS A 296 17.55 4.64 -13.30
CA LYS A 296 17.86 3.23 -13.45
C LYS A 296 18.72 2.77 -12.29
N LYS A 297 18.33 1.70 -11.61
CA LYS A 297 19.10 1.15 -10.47
C LYS A 297 20.42 0.49 -10.87
N SER A 298 20.49 -0.11 -12.06
CA SER A 298 21.71 -0.72 -12.58
C SER A 298 21.66 -0.83 -14.11
N ALA A 299 22.81 -1.09 -14.74
CA ALA A 299 22.92 -1.31 -16.18
C ALA A 299 22.14 -2.55 -16.67
N ASP A 300 21.82 -3.49 -15.78
CA ASP A 300 21.10 -4.74 -16.08
C ASP A 300 19.58 -4.65 -15.79
N ASP A 301 19.11 -3.55 -15.19
CA ASP A 301 17.69 -3.35 -14.86
C ASP A 301 17.11 -2.26 -15.77
N ASP A 302 16.39 -2.69 -16.81
CA ASP A 302 15.74 -1.79 -17.77
C ASP A 302 14.50 -1.08 -17.21
N THR A 303 14.03 -1.44 -15.99
CA THR A 303 12.88 -0.81 -15.36
C THR A 303 13.31 0.46 -14.63
N PRO A 304 12.87 1.67 -15.07
CA PRO A 304 13.13 2.91 -14.35
C PRO A 304 12.42 2.86 -13.00
N GLN A 305 13.13 3.21 -11.93
CA GLN A 305 12.55 3.31 -10.60
C GLN A 305 12.38 4.77 -10.22
N LEU A 306 11.22 5.08 -9.65
CA LEU A 306 10.96 6.39 -9.09
C LEU A 306 11.88 6.65 -7.90
N GLN A 307 12.63 7.74 -7.95
CA GLN A 307 13.41 8.23 -6.83
C GLN A 307 12.90 9.61 -6.44
N ILE A 308 12.59 9.77 -5.15
CA ILE A 308 12.22 11.05 -4.56
C ILE A 308 13.49 11.79 -4.19
N ASP A 309 13.64 13.03 -4.65
CA ASP A 309 14.79 13.89 -4.43
C ASP A 309 14.52 15.02 -3.42
N PHE A 310 13.58 14.78 -2.51
CA PHE A 310 13.24 15.64 -1.39
C PHE A 310 12.99 14.84 -0.11
N PHE A 311 13.17 15.49 1.01
CA PHE A 311 12.93 14.94 2.34
C PHE A 311 11.58 15.40 2.87
N ILE A 312 10.98 14.57 3.68
CA ILE A 312 9.68 14.85 4.31
C ILE A 312 9.90 15.21 5.78
N GLU A 313 9.23 16.25 6.23
CA GLU A 313 9.28 16.72 7.61
C GLU A 313 8.81 15.65 8.60
N PRO A 314 9.55 15.36 9.67
CA PRO A 314 9.13 14.43 10.70
C PRO A 314 8.06 15.03 11.61
N ILE A 315 7.15 14.17 12.10
CA ILE A 315 6.19 14.50 13.15
C ILE A 315 6.72 13.96 14.48
N GLU A 316 6.88 14.83 15.48
CA GLU A 316 7.28 14.42 16.81
C GLU A 316 6.28 13.44 17.43
N LYS A 317 6.83 12.37 18.02
CA LYS A 317 6.02 11.35 18.67
C LYS A 317 5.61 11.77 20.06
N ASN A 318 4.30 11.76 20.27
CA ASN A 318 3.65 11.85 21.57
C ASN A 318 2.37 11.02 21.56
N VAL A 319 1.69 10.90 22.69
CA VAL A 319 0.46 10.08 22.77
C VAL A 319 -0.62 10.59 21.81
N GLY A 320 -0.77 11.90 21.67
CA GLY A 320 -1.75 12.49 20.74
C GLY A 320 -1.43 12.19 19.28
N THR A 321 -0.19 12.42 18.85
CA THR A 321 0.25 12.14 17.48
C THR A 321 0.25 10.65 17.19
N LEU A 322 0.58 9.78 18.15
CA LEU A 322 0.47 8.33 18.00
C LEU A 322 -0.97 7.90 17.70
N LEU A 323 -1.95 8.36 18.48
CA LEU A 323 -3.35 8.00 18.24
C LEU A 323 -3.87 8.58 16.92
N GLN A 324 -3.51 9.83 16.61
CA GLN A 324 -3.86 10.47 15.35
C GLN A 324 -3.29 9.70 14.15
N GLN A 325 -2.00 9.36 14.18
CA GLN A 325 -1.35 8.61 13.10
C GLN A 325 -1.88 7.19 12.99
N THR A 326 -2.17 6.51 14.11
CA THR A 326 -2.80 5.19 14.11
C THR A 326 -4.13 5.22 13.36
N PHE A 327 -5.00 6.17 13.71
CA PHE A 327 -6.30 6.29 13.05
C PHE A 327 -6.17 6.71 11.58
N ALA A 328 -5.39 7.75 11.31
CA ALA A 328 -5.19 8.26 9.95
C ALA A 328 -4.60 7.19 9.02
N SER A 329 -3.53 6.49 9.44
CA SER A 329 -2.90 5.44 8.64
C SER A 329 -3.82 4.24 8.45
N THR A 330 -4.63 3.87 9.45
CA THR A 330 -5.64 2.81 9.28
C THR A 330 -6.67 3.20 8.21
N VAL A 331 -7.17 4.44 8.23
CA VAL A 331 -8.08 4.95 7.20
C VAL A 331 -7.41 4.98 5.84
N SER A 332 -6.13 5.37 5.77
CA SER A 332 -5.36 5.38 4.52
C SER A 332 -5.21 3.96 3.94
N VAL A 333 -4.94 2.95 4.78
CA VAL A 333 -4.89 1.55 4.31
C VAL A 333 -6.26 1.09 3.78
N VAL A 334 -7.37 1.42 4.44
CA VAL A 334 -8.72 1.13 3.93
C VAL A 334 -8.95 1.79 2.56
N ARG A 335 -8.54 3.06 2.40
CA ARG A 335 -8.64 3.78 1.13
C ARG A 335 -7.76 3.17 0.04
N MET A 336 -6.54 2.78 0.40
CA MET A 336 -5.61 2.08 -0.50
C MET A 336 -6.21 0.77 -1.02
N VAL A 337 -6.82 -0.05 -0.16
CA VAL A 337 -7.51 -1.29 -0.56
C VAL A 337 -8.65 -0.98 -1.54
N TRP A 338 -9.51 0.01 -1.24
CA TRP A 338 -10.55 0.44 -2.16
C TRP A 338 -10.00 0.97 -3.48
N GLY A 339 -8.94 1.78 -3.43
CA GLY A 339 -8.25 2.30 -4.62
C GLY A 339 -7.71 1.17 -5.51
N SER A 340 -7.09 0.15 -4.91
CA SER A 340 -6.57 -1.03 -5.62
C SER A 340 -7.70 -1.83 -6.28
N LEU A 341 -8.83 -2.03 -5.60
CA LEU A 341 -9.99 -2.72 -6.16
C LEU A 341 -10.60 -1.94 -7.35
N ILE A 342 -10.70 -0.62 -7.23
CA ILE A 342 -11.16 0.24 -8.33
C ILE A 342 -10.16 0.22 -9.49
N GLY A 343 -8.86 0.26 -9.18
CA GLY A 343 -7.78 0.17 -10.17
C GLY A 343 -7.80 -1.15 -10.94
N LEU A 344 -8.10 -2.26 -10.25
CA LEU A 344 -8.28 -3.57 -10.88
C LEU A 344 -9.47 -3.57 -11.86
N ILE A 345 -10.61 -2.98 -11.47
CA ILE A 345 -11.80 -2.86 -12.34
C ILE A 345 -11.51 -1.96 -13.55
N LYS A 346 -10.72 -0.91 -13.37
CA LYS A 346 -10.31 0.01 -14.44
C LYS A 346 -9.19 -0.53 -15.33
N GLY A 347 -8.61 -1.70 -15.01
CA GLY A 347 -7.49 -2.29 -15.75
C GLY A 347 -6.13 -1.61 -15.50
N GLN A 348 -6.01 -0.82 -14.43
CA GLN A 348 -4.73 -0.23 -14.00
C GLN A 348 -3.81 -1.28 -13.36
N PHE A 349 -4.40 -2.32 -12.76
CA PHE A 349 -3.71 -3.48 -12.23
C PHE A 349 -4.11 -4.72 -12.99
N SER A 350 -3.16 -5.64 -13.14
CA SER A 350 -3.38 -6.93 -13.79
C SER A 350 -3.53 -8.06 -12.76
N LEU A 351 -3.95 -9.24 -13.22
CA LEU A 351 -3.94 -10.42 -12.36
C LEU A 351 -2.52 -10.81 -11.90
N ASN A 352 -1.48 -10.34 -12.61
CA ASN A 352 -0.10 -10.57 -12.22
C ASN A 352 0.31 -9.78 -10.98
N ASP A 353 -0.34 -8.66 -10.71
CA ASP A 353 -0.10 -7.81 -9.53
C ASP A 353 -0.80 -8.35 -8.27
N MET A 354 -1.71 -9.31 -8.43
CA MET A 354 -2.39 -9.95 -7.30
C MET A 354 -1.52 -11.06 -6.71
N SER A 355 -1.38 -11.08 -5.41
CA SER A 355 -0.74 -12.16 -4.66
C SER A 355 -1.77 -13.07 -4.02
N GLY A 356 -1.63 -14.37 -4.24
CA GLY A 356 -2.41 -15.40 -3.56
C GLY A 356 -1.74 -15.84 -2.25
N PRO A 357 -2.25 -16.93 -1.62
CA PRO A 357 -1.69 -17.42 -0.36
C PRO A 357 -0.19 -17.74 -0.41
N VAL A 358 0.29 -18.24 -1.55
CA VAL A 358 1.72 -18.56 -1.75
C VAL A 358 2.54 -17.29 -1.88
N GLY A 359 2.09 -16.30 -2.67
CA GLY A 359 2.75 -15.01 -2.81
C GLY A 359 2.80 -14.21 -1.50
N ILE A 360 1.72 -14.26 -0.70
CA ILE A 360 1.68 -13.65 0.64
C ILE A 360 2.71 -14.32 1.57
N ALA A 361 2.78 -15.66 1.57
CA ALA A 361 3.75 -16.38 2.38
C ALA A 361 5.20 -16.04 1.98
N SER A 362 5.47 -15.92 0.67
CA SER A 362 6.77 -15.49 0.15
C SER A 362 7.11 -14.08 0.59
N ALA A 363 6.18 -13.13 0.45
CA ALA A 363 6.38 -11.74 0.87
C ALA A 363 6.66 -11.61 2.37
N ILE A 364 5.94 -12.38 3.23
CA ILE A 364 6.21 -12.41 4.67
C ILE A 364 7.62 -12.91 4.93
N THR A 365 8.04 -13.99 4.25
CA THR A 365 9.35 -14.61 4.46
C THR A 365 10.48 -13.69 4.00
N GLU A 366 10.31 -13.03 2.85
CA GLU A 366 11.29 -12.11 2.29
C GLU A 366 11.45 -10.86 3.16
N VAL A 367 10.36 -10.16 3.47
CA VAL A 367 10.38 -8.92 4.27
C VAL A 367 10.86 -9.19 5.69
N ALA A 368 10.39 -10.27 6.33
CA ALA A 368 10.84 -10.63 7.67
C ALA A 368 12.32 -11.09 7.67
N GLY A 369 12.75 -11.83 6.64
CA GLY A 369 14.14 -12.26 6.48
C GLY A 369 15.09 -11.09 6.27
N GLU A 370 14.72 -10.12 5.44
CA GLU A 370 15.50 -8.91 5.22
C GLU A 370 15.59 -8.05 6.50
N SER A 371 14.44 -7.84 7.16
CA SER A 371 14.38 -7.11 8.43
C SER A 371 15.20 -7.81 9.53
N LEU A 372 15.22 -9.14 9.54
CA LEU A 372 16.04 -9.91 10.50
C LEU A 372 17.54 -9.70 10.26
N ARG A 373 17.96 -9.67 8.99
CA ARG A 373 19.38 -9.48 8.62
C ARG A 373 19.86 -8.07 8.88
N THR A 374 19.04 -7.06 8.57
CA THR A 374 19.43 -5.64 8.62
C THR A 374 19.23 -5.02 9.99
N SER A 375 18.15 -5.35 10.69
CA SER A 375 17.68 -4.64 11.87
C SER A 375 17.33 -5.55 13.06
N GLY A 376 17.49 -6.86 12.92
CA GLY A 376 17.34 -7.84 13.98
C GLY A 376 15.90 -8.32 14.21
N PHE A 377 15.74 -9.19 15.23
CA PHE A 377 14.49 -9.94 15.48
C PHE A 377 13.28 -9.04 15.76
N GLY A 378 13.47 -7.97 16.55
CA GLY A 378 12.37 -7.04 16.86
C GLY A 378 11.79 -6.36 15.61
N SER A 379 12.64 -5.95 14.69
CA SER A 379 12.25 -5.37 13.40
C SER A 379 11.54 -6.38 12.51
N ALA A 380 12.03 -7.63 12.47
CA ALA A 380 11.37 -8.71 11.72
C ALA A 380 9.96 -8.99 12.24
N VAL A 381 9.77 -9.04 13.57
CA VAL A 381 8.43 -9.18 14.17
C VAL A 381 7.54 -7.98 13.81
N ASN A 382 8.06 -6.75 13.88
CA ASN A 382 7.29 -5.56 13.52
C ASN A 382 6.86 -5.58 12.04
N SER A 383 7.73 -6.04 11.15
CA SER A 383 7.41 -6.22 9.72
C SER A 383 6.29 -7.25 9.50
N ILE A 384 6.31 -8.37 10.24
CA ILE A 384 5.22 -9.36 10.20
C ILE A 384 3.92 -8.75 10.71
N VAL A 385 3.95 -8.01 11.82
CA VAL A 385 2.77 -7.34 12.38
C VAL A 385 2.21 -6.33 11.37
N TYR A 386 3.06 -5.58 10.68
CA TYR A 386 2.65 -4.65 9.63
C TYR A 386 1.95 -5.38 8.46
N ILE A 387 2.51 -6.47 7.95
CA ILE A 387 1.88 -7.25 6.88
C ILE A 387 0.52 -7.80 7.36
N MET A 388 0.46 -8.32 8.59
CA MET A 388 -0.79 -8.84 9.16
C MET A 388 -1.84 -7.74 9.38
N MET A 389 -1.41 -6.52 9.69
CA MET A 389 -2.28 -5.35 9.76
C MET A 389 -2.90 -5.06 8.40
N VAL A 390 -2.10 -5.04 7.33
CA VAL A 390 -2.62 -4.86 5.96
C VAL A 390 -3.57 -5.99 5.58
N ILE A 391 -3.24 -7.25 5.88
CA ILE A 391 -4.07 -8.42 5.57
C ILE A 391 -5.42 -8.34 6.29
N THR A 392 -5.43 -8.01 7.60
CA THR A 392 -6.69 -7.98 8.35
C THR A 392 -7.62 -6.84 7.88
N ILE A 393 -7.06 -5.67 7.56
CA ILE A 393 -7.83 -4.55 6.99
C ILE A 393 -8.36 -4.94 5.60
N ASN A 394 -7.51 -5.53 4.75
CA ASN A 394 -7.92 -6.01 3.43
C ASN A 394 -9.06 -7.03 3.54
N LEU A 395 -8.94 -8.01 4.43
CA LEU A 395 -10.00 -8.99 4.69
C LEU A 395 -11.30 -8.33 5.16
N GLY A 396 -11.22 -7.31 6.03
CA GLY A 396 -12.38 -6.52 6.45
C GLY A 396 -13.06 -5.80 5.29
N VAL A 397 -12.28 -5.15 4.42
CA VAL A 397 -12.81 -4.41 3.26
C VAL A 397 -13.38 -5.37 2.21
N VAL A 398 -12.63 -6.41 1.83
CA VAL A 398 -13.02 -7.39 0.80
C VAL A 398 -14.27 -8.15 1.22
N ASN A 399 -14.38 -8.57 2.49
CA ASN A 399 -15.56 -9.25 3.00
C ASN A 399 -16.83 -8.38 2.95
N MET A 400 -16.69 -7.05 2.87
CA MET A 400 -17.83 -6.15 2.68
C MET A 400 -18.21 -5.90 1.21
N LEU A 401 -17.46 -6.47 0.25
CA LEU A 401 -17.86 -6.39 -1.15
C LEU A 401 -19.18 -7.10 -1.38
N PRO A 402 -20.07 -6.57 -2.23
CA PRO A 402 -21.36 -7.19 -2.58
C PRO A 402 -21.15 -8.40 -3.50
N PHE A 403 -20.27 -9.31 -3.10
CA PHE A 403 -19.94 -10.51 -3.85
C PHE A 403 -20.49 -11.76 -3.14
N PRO A 404 -21.12 -12.70 -3.89
CA PRO A 404 -21.63 -13.94 -3.32
C PRO A 404 -20.52 -14.72 -2.58
N ALA A 405 -20.90 -15.43 -1.55
CA ALA A 405 -20.04 -16.17 -0.61
C ALA A 405 -19.23 -15.31 0.36
N LEU A 406 -19.22 -13.97 0.23
CA LEU A 406 -18.70 -13.04 1.23
C LEU A 406 -19.82 -12.47 2.10
N ASP A 407 -19.46 -11.92 3.27
CA ASP A 407 -20.42 -11.28 4.19
C ASP A 407 -21.18 -10.14 3.53
N GLY A 408 -20.50 -9.33 2.69
CA GLY A 408 -21.12 -8.25 1.92
C GLY A 408 -22.17 -8.72 0.93
N GLY A 409 -22.02 -9.91 0.35
CA GLY A 409 -23.03 -10.54 -0.49
C GLY A 409 -24.28 -10.93 0.32
N ARG A 410 -24.09 -11.55 1.49
CA ARG A 410 -25.18 -11.86 2.43
C ARG A 410 -25.86 -10.58 2.94
N PHE A 411 -25.07 -9.55 3.27
CA PHE A 411 -25.59 -8.23 3.66
C PHE A 411 -26.44 -7.61 2.56
N LEU A 412 -26.00 -7.66 1.31
CA LEU A 412 -26.76 -7.15 0.16
C LEU A 412 -28.11 -7.88 0.02
N MET A 413 -28.14 -9.19 0.21
CA MET A 413 -29.39 -9.96 0.17
C MET A 413 -30.34 -9.52 1.29
N LEU A 414 -29.84 -9.32 2.51
CA LEU A 414 -30.65 -8.78 3.62
C LEU A 414 -31.14 -7.36 3.35
N LEU A 415 -30.35 -6.53 2.70
CA LEU A 415 -30.72 -5.18 2.30
C LEU A 415 -31.86 -5.22 1.28
N ILE A 416 -31.80 -6.13 0.29
CA ILE A 416 -32.88 -6.38 -0.67
C ILE A 416 -34.14 -6.85 0.07
N GLU A 417 -34.04 -7.82 0.99
CA GLU A 417 -35.13 -8.29 1.83
C GLU A 417 -35.80 -7.15 2.61
N TRP A 418 -34.97 -6.26 3.18
CA TRP A 418 -35.44 -5.10 3.94
C TRP A 418 -36.20 -4.08 3.08
N ILE A 419 -35.68 -3.79 1.87
CA ILE A 419 -36.30 -2.83 0.93
C ILE A 419 -37.62 -3.37 0.38
N PHE A 420 -37.61 -4.62 -0.11
CA PHE A 420 -38.79 -5.25 -0.75
C PHE A 420 -39.76 -5.87 0.26
N ARG A 421 -39.38 -5.97 1.53
CA ARG A 421 -40.19 -6.58 2.61
C ARG A 421 -40.61 -8.03 2.29
N LYS A 422 -39.82 -8.73 1.50
CA LYS A 422 -40.03 -10.14 1.14
C LYS A 422 -38.70 -10.89 1.30
N PRO A 423 -38.71 -12.06 1.96
CA PRO A 423 -37.51 -12.85 2.08
C PRO A 423 -37.06 -13.36 0.71
N VAL A 424 -35.72 -13.33 0.51
CA VAL A 424 -35.14 -13.99 -0.66
C VAL A 424 -35.30 -15.50 -0.52
N PRO A 425 -35.81 -16.20 -1.56
CA PRO A 425 -35.94 -17.65 -1.48
C PRO A 425 -34.57 -18.31 -1.23
N ARG A 426 -34.46 -19.17 -0.22
CA ARG A 426 -33.19 -19.81 0.17
C ARG A 426 -32.51 -20.57 -0.96
N ARG A 427 -33.30 -21.20 -1.86
CA ARG A 427 -32.73 -21.86 -3.05
C ARG A 427 -31.94 -20.88 -3.92
N VAL A 428 -32.41 -19.65 -4.06
CA VAL A 428 -31.76 -18.61 -4.84
C VAL A 428 -30.49 -18.13 -4.10
N GLU A 429 -30.61 -17.86 -2.81
CA GLU A 429 -29.47 -17.46 -1.97
C GLU A 429 -28.35 -18.50 -1.96
N SER A 430 -28.69 -19.78 -1.72
CA SER A 430 -27.74 -20.88 -1.73
C SER A 430 -27.10 -21.09 -3.10
N ALA A 431 -27.89 -21.01 -4.20
CA ALA A 431 -27.32 -21.12 -5.55
C ALA A 431 -26.34 -19.98 -5.87
N ILE A 432 -26.70 -18.75 -5.54
CA ILE A 432 -25.85 -17.57 -5.74
C ILE A 432 -24.54 -17.70 -4.92
N ASN A 433 -24.64 -18.08 -3.65
CA ASN A 433 -23.47 -18.26 -2.78
C ASN A 433 -22.58 -19.42 -3.27
N THR A 434 -23.16 -20.53 -3.74
CA THR A 434 -22.40 -21.66 -4.29
C THR A 434 -21.65 -21.25 -5.56
N ILE A 435 -22.29 -20.52 -6.48
CA ILE A 435 -21.65 -20.01 -7.70
C ILE A 435 -20.50 -19.05 -7.32
N GLY A 436 -20.75 -18.13 -6.38
CA GLY A 436 -19.72 -17.20 -5.90
C GLY A 436 -18.53 -17.92 -5.29
N LEU A 437 -18.77 -18.93 -4.45
CA LEU A 437 -17.72 -19.73 -3.83
C LEU A 437 -16.86 -20.46 -4.88
N VAL A 438 -17.51 -21.08 -5.89
CA VAL A 438 -16.79 -21.76 -6.99
C VAL A 438 -15.93 -20.77 -7.77
N LEU A 439 -16.45 -19.57 -8.05
CA LEU A 439 -15.69 -18.52 -8.74
C LEU A 439 -14.50 -18.04 -7.91
N LEU A 440 -14.69 -17.81 -6.60
CA LEU A 440 -13.59 -17.40 -5.70
C LEU A 440 -12.51 -18.47 -5.58
N LEU A 441 -12.92 -19.74 -5.41
CA LEU A 441 -11.97 -20.86 -5.33
C LEU A 441 -11.24 -21.04 -6.67
N GLY A 442 -11.94 -20.90 -7.80
CA GLY A 442 -11.33 -20.95 -9.12
C GLY A 442 -10.30 -19.83 -9.32
N LEU A 443 -10.64 -18.58 -8.99
CA LEU A 443 -9.71 -17.45 -9.04
C LEU A 443 -8.50 -17.67 -8.11
N SER A 444 -8.76 -18.10 -6.88
CA SER A 444 -7.69 -18.38 -5.91
C SER A 444 -6.73 -19.48 -6.41
N ALA A 445 -7.27 -20.53 -7.04
CA ALA A 445 -6.45 -21.60 -7.64
C ALA A 445 -5.59 -21.07 -8.80
N VAL A 446 -6.14 -20.24 -9.69
CA VAL A 446 -5.38 -19.61 -10.78
C VAL A 446 -4.23 -18.75 -10.25
N ILE A 447 -4.52 -17.90 -9.25
CA ILE A 447 -3.50 -17.06 -8.64
C ILE A 447 -2.44 -17.91 -7.92
N ALA A 448 -2.83 -18.96 -7.20
CA ALA A 448 -1.88 -19.84 -6.53
C ALA A 448 -0.95 -20.57 -7.51
N VAL A 449 -1.48 -21.05 -8.65
CA VAL A 449 -0.66 -21.66 -9.70
C VAL A 449 0.33 -20.65 -10.29
N LYS A 450 -0.12 -19.42 -10.53
CA LYS A 450 0.75 -18.33 -10.99
C LYS A 450 1.86 -18.04 -9.98
N ASP A 451 1.54 -17.91 -8.69
CA ASP A 451 2.52 -17.64 -7.63
C ASP A 451 3.58 -18.75 -7.55
N VAL A 452 3.13 -20.02 -7.62
CA VAL A 452 4.04 -21.18 -7.64
C VAL A 452 4.92 -21.15 -8.89
N TRP A 453 4.35 -20.84 -10.06
CA TRP A 453 5.12 -20.72 -11.30
C TRP A 453 6.20 -19.64 -11.18
N LYS A 454 5.86 -18.47 -10.62
CA LYS A 454 6.80 -17.37 -10.40
C LYS A 454 7.98 -17.78 -9.51
N LEU A 455 7.74 -18.58 -8.46
CA LEU A 455 8.80 -19.10 -7.60
C LEU A 455 9.80 -20.01 -8.33
N PHE A 456 9.36 -20.77 -9.33
CA PHE A 456 10.23 -21.67 -10.10
C PHE A 456 10.88 -21.01 -11.31
N SER A 457 10.29 -19.95 -11.85
CA SER A 457 10.81 -19.25 -13.04
C SER A 457 11.82 -18.16 -12.72
N GLY A 458 12.09 -17.89 -11.46
CA GLY A 458 13.10 -16.92 -11.02
C GLY A 458 12.70 -15.47 -11.25
N GLY A 459 11.41 -15.22 -11.30
CA GLY A 459 10.99 -13.96 -11.54
C GLY A 459 10.23 -12.97 -11.66
#